data_49dc116cf5f6966a903d19c88f0b383f
#
_entry.id   49dc116cf5f6966a903d19c88f0b383f
#
_cell.length_a   1.000
_cell.length_b   1.000
_cell.length_c   1.000
_cell.angle_alpha   90.00
_cell.angle_beta   90.00
_cell.angle_gamma   90.00
#
_symmetry.space_group_name_H-M   'P 1'
#
loop_
_entity.id
_entity.type
_entity.pdbx_description
1 polymer ?
#
loop_
_entity_poly.entity_id
_entity_poly.type
_entity_poly.pdbx_seq_one_letter_code
_entity_poly.pdbx_strand_id
1 'polypeptide(L)'
;VTAGRESIATYNEPLAGARKPSWSGVRGPRGVDALRSDGRLLKYVQNVSELRPAGEADDALMAFQHRMCISADDDRIRWPKPPKYDPDDFLLIQRALEASGGSADFFTSLPPAALPGYPGKKKKYCLCCGITIGATDQPSLNSGWASAGWERRKQITDEHTYFELGSFYYLANDPRVPLPVRTSFGKYGLCADEFADYGHVPPQLYVRISNRLVGDAVVTQNSIASPRTKSDSIGVGDWSFDEHMTGKYAVPVAGQAGKLEVMLEGNFWPAIANGSNWYDVPYSVMTPKRG
;
A
#
# COMPACT_ATOMS: atom_id res chain seq x y z
N VAL A 1 -5.76 13.62 -27.38
CA VAL A 1 -6.92 14.23 -26.71
C VAL A 1 -6.48 14.56 -25.31
N THR A 2 -6.13 15.81 -25.06
CA THR A 2 -5.95 16.31 -23.70
C THR A 2 -7.36 16.45 -23.13
N ALA A 3 -7.80 15.48 -22.37
CA ALA A 3 -8.99 15.68 -21.54
C ALA A 3 -8.78 16.97 -20.75
N GLY A 4 -9.71 17.88 -20.84
CA GLY A 4 -9.66 19.11 -20.06
C GLY A 4 -9.54 18.80 -18.56
N ARG A 5 -8.99 19.69 -17.78
CA ARG A 5 -8.85 19.54 -16.30
C ARG A 5 -10.15 19.07 -15.63
N GLU A 6 -11.26 19.42 -16.20
CA GLU A 6 -12.60 19.11 -15.71
C GLU A 6 -13.02 17.64 -15.97
N SER A 7 -12.32 16.95 -16.88
CA SER A 7 -12.57 15.54 -17.19
C SER A 7 -11.68 14.60 -16.39
N ILE A 8 -10.74 15.12 -15.62
CA ILE A 8 -9.82 14.34 -14.81
C ILE A 8 -9.97 14.80 -13.35
N ALA A 9 -10.37 13.89 -12.51
CA ALA A 9 -10.43 14.11 -11.07
C ALA A 9 -9.40 13.26 -10.35
N THR A 10 -8.83 13.81 -9.28
CA THR A 10 -8.17 12.99 -8.28
C THR A 10 -9.24 12.16 -7.60
N TYR A 11 -9.09 10.86 -7.68
CA TYR A 11 -10.13 9.97 -7.24
C TYR A 11 -9.68 9.21 -6.02
N ASN A 12 -10.23 9.64 -4.93
CA ASN A 12 -10.40 8.82 -3.78
C ASN A 12 -11.89 8.53 -3.69
N GLU A 13 -12.31 7.44 -4.31
CA GLU A 13 -13.72 7.11 -4.29
C GLU A 13 -14.18 6.96 -2.85
N PRO A 14 -15.09 7.81 -2.39
CA PRO A 14 -15.86 7.44 -1.25
C PRO A 14 -16.65 6.24 -1.70
N LEU A 15 -16.19 5.07 -1.35
CA LEU A 15 -17.01 3.88 -1.45
C LEU A 15 -18.21 4.08 -0.56
N ALA A 16 -19.16 4.88 -1.08
CA ALA A 16 -20.51 5.07 -0.56
C ALA A 16 -20.67 4.85 0.96
N GLY A 17 -20.00 5.63 1.77
CA GLY A 17 -20.05 5.50 3.22
C GLY A 17 -19.32 4.27 3.80
N ALA A 18 -18.71 3.45 2.96
CA ALA A 18 -17.99 2.25 3.36
C ALA A 18 -16.54 2.50 3.78
N ARG A 19 -16.09 3.73 3.83
CA ARG A 19 -14.71 4.06 4.19
C ARG A 19 -14.36 3.88 5.62
N LYS A 20 -15.32 3.50 6.43
CA LYS A 20 -15.04 3.54 7.86
C LYS A 20 -15.61 2.37 8.60
N PRO A 21 -15.26 2.38 9.78
CA PRO A 21 -14.97 1.34 10.73
C PRO A 21 -15.93 0.19 10.83
N SER A 22 -16.98 0.10 10.04
CA SER A 22 -17.69 -1.16 9.79
C SER A 22 -16.74 -2.26 9.29
N TRP A 23 -15.55 -1.87 8.86
CA TRP A 23 -14.47 -2.78 8.46
C TRP A 23 -13.50 -3.05 9.59
N SER A 24 -14.07 -3.34 10.72
CA SER A 24 -13.35 -3.61 11.95
C SER A 24 -12.27 -4.70 11.87
N GLY A 25 -12.17 -5.42 10.77
CA GLY A 25 -11.09 -6.37 10.51
C GLY A 25 -9.78 -5.72 10.03
N VAL A 26 -9.82 -4.46 9.64
CA VAL A 26 -8.69 -3.76 9.00
C VAL A 26 -7.95 -2.81 9.93
N ARG A 27 -8.34 -2.75 11.17
CA ARG A 27 -7.57 -2.02 12.16
C ARG A 27 -6.29 -2.77 12.42
N GLY A 28 -5.15 -2.04 12.32
CA GLY A 28 -3.85 -2.56 12.69
C GLY A 28 -3.83 -3.21 14.07
N PRO A 29 -2.78 -3.95 14.42
CA PRO A 29 -2.70 -4.61 15.72
C PRO A 29 -3.03 -3.60 16.82
N ARG A 30 -3.99 -3.93 17.64
CA ARG A 30 -4.34 -3.11 18.80
C ARG A 30 -3.12 -3.01 19.70
N GLY A 31 -2.87 -1.82 20.19
CA GLY A 31 -1.77 -1.59 21.11
C GLY A 31 -0.45 -1.19 20.47
N VAL A 32 -0.41 -0.90 19.16
CA VAL A 32 0.77 -0.29 18.56
C VAL A 32 0.81 1.18 18.92
N ASP A 33 1.74 1.55 19.79
CA ASP A 33 1.94 2.93 20.21
C ASP A 33 2.39 3.79 19.02
N ALA A 34 1.70 4.93 18.82
CA ALA A 34 1.96 5.86 17.74
C ALA A 34 3.03 6.91 18.06
N LEU A 35 3.53 6.94 19.31
CA LEU A 35 4.42 8.00 19.80
C LEU A 35 5.87 7.54 19.94
N ARG A 36 6.78 8.47 19.68
CA ARG A 36 8.18 8.38 20.08
C ARG A 36 8.29 8.67 21.58
N SER A 37 9.44 8.35 22.18
CA SER A 37 9.72 8.64 23.57
C SER A 37 9.68 10.14 23.94
N ASP A 38 9.85 11.01 22.94
CA ASP A 38 9.78 12.47 23.09
C ASP A 38 8.35 13.04 22.87
N GLY A 39 7.35 12.18 22.72
CA GLY A 39 5.95 12.55 22.54
C GLY A 39 5.57 12.94 21.11
N ARG A 40 6.50 12.94 20.15
CA ARG A 40 6.19 13.17 18.74
C ARG A 40 5.64 11.90 18.10
N LEU A 41 4.86 12.06 17.03
CA LEU A 41 4.39 10.92 16.24
C LEU A 41 5.57 10.16 15.63
N LEU A 42 5.40 8.85 15.52
CA LEU A 42 6.30 8.01 14.74
C LEU A 42 6.30 8.47 13.28
N LYS A 43 7.43 8.34 12.62
CA LYS A 43 7.51 8.60 11.17
C LYS A 43 6.52 7.69 10.45
N TYR A 44 5.91 8.20 9.41
CA TYR A 44 4.87 7.52 8.62
C TYR A 44 3.52 7.32 9.32
N VAL A 45 3.30 7.99 10.45
CA VAL A 45 2.00 8.05 11.11
C VAL A 45 1.46 9.47 11.02
N GLN A 46 0.23 9.59 10.54
CA GLN A 46 -0.47 10.86 10.36
C GLN A 46 -1.23 11.26 11.61
N ASN A 47 -1.50 12.55 11.75
CA ASN A 47 -2.35 13.04 12.82
C ASN A 47 -3.82 12.69 12.53
N VAL A 48 -4.57 12.31 13.56
CA VAL A 48 -6.01 12.00 13.42
C VAL A 48 -6.82 13.17 12.89
N SER A 49 -6.37 14.41 13.07
CA SER A 49 -7.02 15.61 12.51
C SER A 49 -7.02 15.65 10.97
N GLU A 50 -6.15 14.86 10.34
CA GLU A 50 -6.11 14.71 8.89
C GLU A 50 -7.15 13.71 8.38
N LEU A 51 -7.73 12.92 9.28
CA LEU A 51 -8.71 11.91 8.94
C LEU A 51 -10.08 12.55 8.68
N ARG A 52 -10.60 12.34 7.49
CA ARG A 52 -11.93 12.83 7.14
C ARG A 52 -13.05 11.99 7.78
N PRO A 53 -14.22 12.58 8.03
CA PRO A 53 -15.39 11.85 8.48
C PRO A 53 -15.79 10.71 7.53
N ALA A 54 -16.51 9.72 8.05
CA ALA A 54 -16.98 8.59 7.25
C ALA A 54 -17.85 9.04 6.08
N GLY A 55 -17.56 8.53 4.89
CA GLY A 55 -18.32 8.86 3.68
C GLY A 55 -17.94 10.19 3.03
N GLU A 56 -17.03 10.95 3.61
CA GLU A 56 -16.49 12.14 2.95
C GLU A 56 -15.32 11.76 2.06
N ALA A 57 -15.30 12.31 0.86
CA ALA A 57 -14.18 12.18 -0.05
C ALA A 57 -13.02 13.08 0.40
N ASP A 58 -11.82 12.61 0.20
CA ASP A 58 -10.58 13.34 0.35
C ASP A 58 -9.64 13.06 -0.83
N ASP A 59 -8.45 13.62 -0.81
CA ASP A 59 -7.42 13.43 -1.83
C ASP A 59 -6.35 12.40 -1.45
N ALA A 60 -6.58 11.63 -0.38
CA ALA A 60 -5.71 10.53 0.00
C ALA A 60 -5.83 9.40 -1.03
N LEU A 61 -4.71 8.94 -1.53
CA LEU A 61 -4.63 7.88 -2.52
C LEU A 61 -4.31 6.55 -1.83
N MET A 62 -4.73 5.44 -2.42
CA MET A 62 -4.25 4.12 -2.01
C MET A 62 -2.72 4.12 -1.99
N ALA A 63 -2.14 3.47 -0.99
CA ALA A 63 -0.70 3.36 -0.84
C ALA A 63 -0.02 2.81 -2.10
N PHE A 64 1.09 3.40 -2.46
CA PHE A 64 1.97 2.92 -3.54
C PHE A 64 3.09 2.08 -2.95
N GLN A 65 3.72 1.29 -3.81
CA GLN A 65 4.92 0.52 -3.51
C GLN A 65 5.67 0.15 -4.77
N HIS A 66 6.90 -0.32 -4.65
CA HIS A 66 7.54 -1.04 -5.75
C HIS A 66 7.14 -2.52 -5.71
N ARG A 67 7.01 -3.12 -6.88
CA ARG A 67 6.91 -4.56 -7.03
C ARG A 67 8.31 -5.16 -7.15
N MET A 68 9.00 -5.25 -6.02
CA MET A 68 10.39 -5.72 -5.97
C MET A 68 10.49 -7.22 -6.27
N CYS A 69 11.49 -7.60 -7.06
CA CYS A 69 11.89 -8.97 -7.20
C CYS A 69 12.79 -9.37 -6.03
N ILE A 70 12.40 -10.42 -5.32
CA ILE A 70 13.14 -10.95 -4.17
C ILE A 70 13.64 -12.35 -4.49
N SER A 71 14.82 -12.67 -4.06
CA SER A 71 15.43 -14.00 -4.22
C SER A 71 16.01 -14.51 -2.90
N ALA A 72 16.05 -15.84 -2.77
CA ALA A 72 16.81 -16.54 -1.74
C ALA A 72 18.05 -17.23 -2.31
N ASP A 73 18.36 -17.01 -3.60
CA ASP A 73 19.53 -17.61 -4.25
C ASP A 73 20.84 -17.01 -3.73
N ASP A 74 21.94 -17.71 -3.90
CA ASP A 74 23.24 -17.30 -3.35
C ASP A 74 23.79 -16.02 -4.00
N ASP A 75 23.43 -15.75 -5.26
CA ASP A 75 23.83 -14.57 -6.02
C ASP A 75 22.96 -13.33 -5.74
N ARG A 76 21.95 -13.44 -4.85
CA ARG A 76 21.07 -12.29 -4.50
C ARG A 76 21.84 -11.09 -3.99
N ILE A 77 21.36 -9.91 -4.29
CA ILE A 77 21.83 -8.69 -3.67
C ILE A 77 21.27 -8.61 -2.25
N ARG A 78 22.13 -8.72 -1.26
CA ARG A 78 21.71 -8.56 0.14
C ARG A 78 21.05 -7.20 0.33
N TRP A 79 20.09 -7.10 1.22
CA TRP A 79 19.32 -5.88 1.45
C TRP A 79 20.25 -4.66 1.55
N PRO A 80 20.23 -3.75 0.57
CA PRO A 80 21.12 -2.61 0.60
C PRO A 80 20.67 -1.60 1.65
N LYS A 81 21.63 -1.04 2.35
CA LYS A 81 21.37 0.07 3.28
C LYS A 81 21.13 1.34 2.46
N PRO A 82 19.94 1.95 2.51
CA PRO A 82 19.69 3.15 1.71
C PRO A 82 20.52 4.33 2.20
N PRO A 83 20.85 5.29 1.32
CA PRO A 83 21.52 6.53 1.72
C PRO A 83 20.76 7.25 2.83
N LYS A 84 21.48 7.84 3.78
CA LYS A 84 20.90 8.56 4.94
C LYS A 84 19.99 7.71 5.82
N TYR A 85 20.17 6.40 5.81
CA TYR A 85 19.41 5.49 6.65
C TYR A 85 19.49 5.89 8.12
N ASP A 86 18.34 6.09 8.72
CA ASP A 86 18.16 6.27 10.16
C ASP A 86 17.27 5.11 10.68
N PRO A 87 17.78 4.26 11.57
CA PRO A 87 16.99 3.17 12.11
C PRO A 87 15.76 3.63 12.90
N ASP A 88 15.76 4.85 13.40
CA ASP A 88 14.61 5.40 14.13
C ASP A 88 13.44 5.78 13.20
N ASP A 89 13.66 5.85 11.91
CA ASP A 89 12.59 5.98 10.93
C ASP A 89 11.69 4.74 10.87
N PHE A 90 12.19 3.60 11.37
CA PHE A 90 11.51 2.30 11.34
C PHE A 90 10.96 1.85 12.70
N LEU A 91 10.86 2.76 13.66
CA LEU A 91 10.29 2.47 14.99
C LEU A 91 8.84 1.97 14.91
N LEU A 92 8.07 2.39 13.91
CA LEU A 92 6.73 1.86 13.69
C LEU A 92 6.76 0.34 13.47
N ILE A 93 7.72 -0.15 12.71
CA ILE A 93 7.94 -1.58 12.48
C ILE A 93 8.29 -2.29 13.77
N GLN A 94 9.19 -1.70 14.57
CA GLN A 94 9.55 -2.26 15.87
C GLN A 94 8.34 -2.39 16.78
N ARG A 95 7.56 -1.32 16.94
CA ARG A 95 6.36 -1.31 17.78
C ARG A 95 5.34 -2.37 17.35
N ALA A 96 5.21 -2.53 16.07
CA ALA A 96 4.31 -3.50 15.52
C ALA A 96 4.79 -4.95 15.74
N LEU A 97 6.08 -5.22 15.64
CA LEU A 97 6.67 -6.51 16.02
C LEU A 97 6.47 -6.81 17.51
N GLU A 98 6.69 -5.83 18.37
CA GLU A 98 6.45 -5.94 19.81
C GLU A 98 4.98 -6.29 20.10
N ALA A 99 4.04 -5.59 19.47
CA ALA A 99 2.60 -5.82 19.64
C ALA A 99 2.13 -7.19 19.13
N SER A 100 2.82 -7.76 18.13
CA SER A 100 2.53 -9.10 17.59
C SER A 100 3.25 -10.24 18.32
N GLY A 101 3.95 -9.96 19.42
CA GLY A 101 4.77 -10.96 20.12
C GLY A 101 6.00 -11.40 19.33
N GLY A 102 6.47 -10.56 18.42
CA GLY A 102 7.65 -10.86 17.58
C GLY A 102 7.36 -11.76 16.38
N SER A 103 6.09 -11.95 16.02
CA SER A 103 5.74 -12.74 14.83
C SER A 103 6.06 -12.00 13.54
N ALA A 104 6.70 -12.70 12.61
CA ALA A 104 6.95 -12.20 11.27
C ALA A 104 5.70 -12.24 10.36
N ASP A 105 4.62 -12.89 10.79
CA ASP A 105 3.32 -12.92 10.07
C ASP A 105 2.72 -11.53 9.90
N PHE A 106 3.30 -10.59 10.60
CA PHE A 106 3.07 -9.18 10.50
C PHE A 106 3.46 -8.56 9.15
N PHE A 107 4.48 -9.08 8.52
CA PHE A 107 4.85 -8.78 7.15
C PHE A 107 4.34 -9.91 6.29
N THR A 108 3.43 -9.61 5.39
CA THR A 108 2.91 -10.54 4.40
C THR A 108 3.74 -11.80 4.23
N SER A 109 3.06 -12.93 4.25
CA SER A 109 3.57 -14.30 4.08
C SER A 109 5.05 -14.39 3.69
N LEU A 110 5.92 -14.58 4.67
CA LEU A 110 7.23 -15.15 4.43
C LEU A 110 7.15 -16.67 4.69
N PRO A 111 7.56 -17.51 3.76
CA PRO A 111 8.17 -17.16 2.48
C PRO A 111 7.16 -16.51 1.54
N PRO A 112 7.57 -15.48 0.80
CA PRO A 112 6.73 -14.86 -0.22
C PRO A 112 6.29 -15.93 -1.23
N ALA A 113 5.09 -15.78 -1.77
CA ALA A 113 4.59 -16.73 -2.75
C ALA A 113 5.55 -16.81 -3.94
N ALA A 114 5.98 -18.02 -4.26
CA ALA A 114 6.81 -18.24 -5.44
C ALA A 114 6.02 -17.82 -6.69
N LEU A 115 6.66 -17.06 -7.57
CA LEU A 115 6.08 -16.73 -8.87
C LEU A 115 6.22 -17.93 -9.78
N PRO A 116 5.12 -18.58 -10.19
CA PRO A 116 5.21 -19.73 -11.09
C PRO A 116 5.64 -19.28 -12.49
N GLY A 117 6.44 -20.10 -13.16
CA GLY A 117 6.72 -19.94 -14.58
C GLY A 117 7.91 -19.05 -14.95
N TYR A 118 8.72 -18.58 -14.00
CA TYR A 118 9.96 -17.91 -14.35
C TYR A 118 10.98 -18.87 -14.94
N PRO A 119 11.55 -18.58 -16.12
CA PRO A 119 12.60 -19.42 -16.70
C PRO A 119 13.86 -19.33 -15.84
N GLY A 120 14.51 -20.49 -15.63
CA GLY A 120 15.84 -20.53 -15.05
C GLY A 120 15.94 -21.05 -13.63
N LYS A 121 14.91 -21.64 -13.04
CA LYS A 121 14.90 -22.24 -11.69
C LYS A 121 15.21 -21.29 -10.53
N LYS A 122 15.36 -19.99 -10.77
CA LYS A 122 15.54 -19.01 -9.70
C LYS A 122 14.23 -18.85 -8.93
N LYS A 123 14.31 -18.94 -7.61
CA LYS A 123 13.18 -18.70 -6.72
C LYS A 123 12.98 -17.20 -6.61
N LYS A 124 12.19 -16.65 -7.50
CA LYS A 124 11.80 -15.24 -7.48
C LYS A 124 10.47 -15.06 -6.78
N TYR A 125 10.40 -14.04 -5.96
CA TYR A 125 9.23 -13.73 -5.17
C TYR A 125 8.87 -12.25 -5.37
N CYS A 126 7.57 -11.95 -5.38
CA CYS A 126 7.10 -10.59 -5.30
C CYS A 126 6.72 -10.28 -3.85
N LEU A 127 7.33 -9.28 -3.28
CA LEU A 127 6.85 -8.73 -2.02
C LEU A 127 5.87 -7.61 -2.36
N CYS A 128 4.61 -7.95 -2.38
CA CYS A 128 3.55 -6.98 -2.57
C CYS A 128 2.47 -7.16 -1.51
N CYS A 129 1.73 -6.08 -1.28
CA CYS A 129 0.42 -6.13 -0.65
C CYS A 129 0.42 -6.58 0.82
N GLY A 130 1.06 -5.81 1.68
CA GLY A 130 0.86 -5.96 3.11
C GLY A 130 -0.30 -5.11 3.60
N ILE A 131 -1.26 -5.74 4.24
CA ILE A 131 -2.39 -5.09 4.90
C ILE A 131 -2.10 -4.69 6.34
N THR A 132 -0.85 -4.72 6.73
CA THR A 132 -0.43 -4.53 8.12
C THR A 132 0.31 -3.21 8.32
N ILE A 133 0.45 -2.78 9.55
CA ILE A 133 1.13 -1.53 9.91
C ILE A 133 2.56 -1.46 9.35
N GLY A 134 3.25 -2.60 9.28
CA GLY A 134 4.63 -2.68 8.79
C GLY A 134 4.79 -3.03 7.32
N ALA A 135 3.70 -3.09 6.56
CA ALA A 135 3.74 -3.45 5.16
C ALA A 135 4.49 -2.46 4.28
N THR A 136 4.90 -2.92 3.11
CA THR A 136 5.52 -2.08 2.06
C THR A 136 4.57 -1.05 1.49
N ASP A 137 3.28 -1.29 1.56
CA ASP A 137 2.26 -0.28 1.27
C ASP A 137 2.38 0.86 2.29
N GLN A 138 2.92 1.99 1.85
CA GLN A 138 3.08 3.16 2.71
C GLN A 138 2.17 4.28 2.24
N PRO A 139 1.02 4.49 2.91
CA PRO A 139 0.16 5.62 2.64
C PRO A 139 0.84 6.92 3.08
N SER A 140 0.32 8.03 2.63
CA SER A 140 0.82 9.39 2.84
C SER A 140 2.07 9.79 2.05
N LEU A 141 3.02 8.88 1.77
CA LEU A 141 4.17 9.21 0.93
C LEU A 141 3.79 9.62 -0.49
N ASN A 142 2.71 9.07 -0.99
CA ASN A 142 2.15 9.37 -2.31
C ASN A 142 1.26 10.63 -2.36
N SER A 143 1.18 11.37 -1.26
CA SER A 143 0.37 12.59 -1.20
C SER A 143 0.78 13.59 -2.27
N GLY A 144 -0.22 14.13 -2.97
CA GLY A 144 -0.04 15.08 -4.06
C GLY A 144 0.42 14.45 -5.39
N TRP A 145 0.64 13.14 -5.50
CA TRP A 145 1.10 12.48 -6.74
C TRP A 145 0.27 12.85 -7.96
N ALA A 146 -1.05 12.88 -7.82
CA ALA A 146 -1.98 13.09 -8.92
C ALA A 146 -1.76 14.43 -9.64
N SER A 147 -1.42 15.48 -8.89
CA SER A 147 -1.18 16.84 -9.40
C SER A 147 0.30 17.19 -9.52
N ALA A 148 1.20 16.29 -9.11
CA ALA A 148 2.64 16.55 -9.08
C ALA A 148 3.25 16.59 -10.48
N GLY A 149 4.20 17.51 -10.68
CA GLY A 149 5.13 17.47 -11.80
C GLY A 149 6.20 16.37 -11.62
N TRP A 150 7.03 16.17 -12.65
CA TRP A 150 8.01 15.07 -12.69
C TRP A 150 9.00 15.10 -11.53
N GLU A 151 9.49 16.27 -11.13
CA GLU A 151 10.42 16.43 -10.01
C GLU A 151 9.81 15.96 -8.68
N ARG A 152 8.57 16.35 -8.39
CA ARG A 152 7.89 15.90 -7.17
C ARG A 152 7.57 14.41 -7.23
N ARG A 153 7.18 13.87 -8.38
CA ARG A 153 6.97 12.43 -8.56
C ARG A 153 8.25 11.64 -8.34
N LYS A 154 9.39 12.17 -8.83
CA LYS A 154 10.70 11.56 -8.56
C LYS A 154 11.00 11.55 -7.06
N GLN A 155 10.78 12.65 -6.34
CA GLN A 155 10.97 12.69 -4.89
C GLN A 155 10.09 11.66 -4.17
N ILE A 156 8.82 11.55 -4.55
CA ILE A 156 7.90 10.54 -4.02
C ILE A 156 8.44 9.12 -4.27
N THR A 157 8.96 8.86 -5.46
CA THR A 157 9.56 7.56 -5.79
C THR A 157 10.80 7.28 -4.94
N ASP A 158 11.67 8.28 -4.77
CA ASP A 158 12.88 8.16 -3.94
C ASP A 158 12.49 7.91 -2.45
N GLU A 159 11.45 8.57 -1.96
CA GLU A 159 10.93 8.38 -0.60
C GLU A 159 10.36 6.95 -0.40
N HIS A 160 9.64 6.40 -1.37
CA HIS A 160 9.20 5.00 -1.34
C HIS A 160 10.37 4.03 -1.38
N THR A 161 11.35 4.27 -2.26
CA THR A 161 12.56 3.45 -2.34
C THR A 161 13.29 3.43 -0.99
N TYR A 162 13.45 4.61 -0.36
CA TYR A 162 14.06 4.72 0.96
C TYR A 162 13.28 3.92 2.01
N PHE A 163 11.96 4.08 2.04
CA PHE A 163 11.11 3.40 3.00
C PHE A 163 11.19 1.88 2.85
N GLU A 164 11.05 1.37 1.63
CA GLU A 164 11.00 -0.07 1.37
C GLU A 164 12.35 -0.74 1.61
N LEU A 165 13.43 -0.22 1.02
CA LEU A 165 14.78 -0.75 1.25
C LEU A 165 15.20 -0.62 2.71
N GLY A 166 14.88 0.50 3.34
CA GLY A 166 15.19 0.73 4.74
C GLY A 166 14.43 -0.22 5.67
N SER A 167 13.16 -0.50 5.36
CA SER A 167 12.36 -1.49 6.10
C SER A 167 12.97 -2.89 6.05
N PHE A 168 13.38 -3.33 4.86
CA PHE A 168 14.01 -4.65 4.69
C PHE A 168 15.40 -4.72 5.32
N TYR A 169 16.18 -3.64 5.16
CA TYR A 169 17.48 -3.56 5.82
C TYR A 169 17.33 -3.61 7.34
N TYR A 170 16.37 -2.85 7.89
CA TYR A 170 16.03 -2.83 9.31
C TYR A 170 15.67 -4.24 9.81
N LEU A 171 14.74 -4.89 9.15
CA LEU A 171 14.27 -6.22 9.53
C LEU A 171 15.34 -7.30 9.46
N ALA A 172 16.30 -7.17 8.54
CA ALA A 172 17.36 -8.14 8.37
C ALA A 172 18.59 -7.90 9.27
N ASN A 173 18.81 -6.65 9.72
CA ASN A 173 20.10 -6.26 10.31
C ASN A 173 20.00 -5.58 11.68
N ASP A 174 18.89 -4.89 12.00
CA ASP A 174 18.84 -4.11 13.25
C ASP A 174 18.76 -5.02 14.48
N PRO A 175 19.61 -4.82 15.50
CA PRO A 175 19.62 -5.66 16.71
C PRO A 175 18.34 -5.59 17.53
N ARG A 176 17.52 -4.55 17.38
CA ARG A 176 16.21 -4.42 18.03
C ARG A 176 15.15 -5.37 17.47
N VAL A 177 15.37 -5.87 16.25
CA VAL A 177 14.48 -6.87 15.63
C VAL A 177 14.77 -8.24 16.21
N PRO A 178 13.75 -9.04 16.62
CA PRO A 178 13.95 -10.38 17.15
C PRO A 178 14.78 -11.26 16.20
N LEU A 179 15.70 -12.05 16.77
CA LEU A 179 16.63 -12.87 15.99
C LEU A 179 15.93 -13.80 14.96
N PRO A 180 14.81 -14.47 15.26
CA PRO A 180 14.12 -15.29 14.29
C PRO A 180 13.65 -14.50 13.06
N VAL A 181 13.16 -13.26 13.27
CA VAL A 181 12.74 -12.36 12.18
C VAL A 181 13.94 -11.93 11.35
N ARG A 182 15.01 -11.48 11.99
CA ARG A 182 16.27 -11.11 11.30
C ARG A 182 16.81 -12.25 10.46
N THR A 183 16.85 -13.46 11.02
CA THR A 183 17.32 -14.66 10.33
C THR A 183 16.44 -14.96 9.13
N SER A 184 15.12 -14.83 9.26
CA SER A 184 14.17 -15.05 8.17
C SER A 184 14.39 -14.05 7.04
N PHE A 185 14.42 -12.74 7.37
CA PHE A 185 14.67 -11.68 6.37
C PHE A 185 16.06 -11.75 5.75
N GLY A 186 17.08 -12.11 6.51
CA GLY A 186 18.45 -12.28 6.03
C GLY A 186 18.67 -13.39 5.01
N LYS A 187 17.71 -14.31 4.88
CA LYS A 187 17.71 -15.33 3.82
C LYS A 187 17.43 -14.74 2.45
N TYR A 188 16.75 -13.61 2.38
CA TYR A 188 16.31 -12.97 1.15
C TYR A 188 17.16 -11.75 0.81
N GLY A 189 17.01 -11.29 -0.42
CA GLY A 189 17.57 -10.06 -0.95
C GLY A 189 16.93 -9.75 -2.30
N LEU A 190 17.40 -8.72 -2.97
CA LEU A 190 16.93 -8.38 -4.30
C LEU A 190 17.48 -9.37 -5.34
N CYS A 191 16.73 -9.61 -6.42
CA CYS A 191 17.18 -10.44 -7.53
C CYS A 191 18.37 -9.76 -8.23
N ALA A 192 19.48 -10.50 -8.39
CA ALA A 192 20.69 -9.95 -9.01
C ALA A 192 20.54 -9.69 -10.52
N ASP A 193 19.63 -10.40 -11.17
CA ASP A 193 19.39 -10.34 -12.62
C ASP A 193 18.22 -9.42 -13.02
N GLU A 194 17.57 -8.78 -12.04
CA GLU A 194 16.49 -7.84 -12.30
C GLU A 194 16.93 -6.39 -11.98
N PHE A 195 16.52 -5.47 -12.86
CA PHE A 195 16.70 -4.03 -12.67
C PHE A 195 18.13 -3.60 -12.34
N ALA A 196 19.14 -4.29 -12.87
CA ALA A 196 20.55 -4.03 -12.58
C ALA A 196 20.97 -2.57 -12.80
N ASP A 197 20.47 -1.95 -13.88
CA ASP A 197 20.74 -0.54 -14.22
C ASP A 197 20.08 0.46 -13.25
N TYR A 198 19.19 -0.03 -12.37
CA TYR A 198 18.45 0.78 -11.40
C TYR A 198 18.73 0.37 -9.95
N GLY A 199 19.88 -0.24 -9.71
CA GLY A 199 20.22 -0.69 -8.35
C GLY A 199 19.35 -1.83 -7.84
N HIS A 200 18.83 -2.66 -8.75
CA HIS A 200 17.95 -3.81 -8.49
C HIS A 200 16.56 -3.45 -7.93
N VAL A 201 16.17 -2.17 -8.03
CA VAL A 201 14.84 -1.67 -7.68
C VAL A 201 14.08 -1.36 -8.98
N PRO A 202 12.80 -1.70 -9.11
CA PRO A 202 12.02 -1.31 -10.27
C PRO A 202 12.05 0.21 -10.47
N PRO A 203 12.26 0.72 -11.69
CA PRO A 203 12.30 2.16 -11.94
C PRO A 203 10.94 2.86 -11.81
N GLN A 204 9.88 2.09 -11.65
CA GLN A 204 8.51 2.57 -11.61
C GLN A 204 7.79 2.10 -10.35
N LEU A 205 7.15 3.04 -9.67
CA LEU A 205 6.19 2.73 -8.62
C LEU A 205 4.96 2.02 -9.19
N TYR A 206 4.43 1.09 -8.44
CA TYR A 206 3.10 0.53 -8.68
C TYR A 206 2.06 1.53 -8.19
N VAL A 207 1.65 2.40 -9.10
CA VAL A 207 0.60 3.39 -8.86
C VAL A 207 -0.75 2.68 -8.99
N ARG A 208 -1.50 2.58 -7.91
CA ARG A 208 -2.80 1.88 -7.89
C ARG A 208 -3.91 2.75 -8.43
N ILE A 209 -4.18 3.84 -7.75
CA ILE A 209 -5.17 4.84 -8.14
C ILE A 209 -4.52 6.21 -8.10
N SER A 210 -4.81 7.03 -9.11
CA SER A 210 -4.39 8.41 -9.20
C SER A 210 -5.55 9.21 -9.78
N ASN A 211 -5.34 9.94 -10.88
CA ASN A 211 -6.41 10.64 -11.56
C ASN A 211 -7.29 9.66 -12.34
N ARG A 212 -8.60 9.90 -12.31
CA ARG A 212 -9.57 9.18 -13.15
C ARG A 212 -10.22 10.13 -14.15
N LEU A 213 -10.63 9.56 -15.28
CA LEU A 213 -11.46 10.25 -16.22
C LEU A 213 -12.85 10.51 -15.61
N VAL A 214 -13.30 11.75 -15.64
CA VAL A 214 -14.70 12.08 -15.40
C VAL A 214 -15.48 11.72 -16.67
N GLY A 215 -15.85 10.46 -16.76
CA GLY A 215 -16.53 9.89 -17.93
C GLY A 215 -18.05 9.99 -17.85
N ASP A 216 -18.70 9.58 -18.93
CA ASP A 216 -20.16 9.44 -18.98
C ASP A 216 -20.65 8.35 -18.03
N ALA A 217 -19.83 7.36 -17.77
CA ALA A 217 -20.06 6.33 -16.75
C ALA A 217 -18.83 6.12 -15.87
N VAL A 218 -19.07 5.61 -14.67
CA VAL A 218 -18.03 5.18 -13.72
C VAL A 218 -18.39 3.78 -13.22
N VAL A 219 -17.42 2.87 -13.25
CA VAL A 219 -17.57 1.55 -12.59
C VAL A 219 -17.39 1.78 -11.10
N THR A 220 -18.37 1.40 -10.32
CA THR A 220 -18.42 1.57 -8.86
C THR A 220 -18.57 0.22 -8.17
N GLN A 221 -18.49 0.21 -6.84
CA GLN A 221 -18.80 -0.97 -6.03
C GLN A 221 -20.17 -1.57 -6.39
N ASN A 222 -21.17 -0.73 -6.65
CA ASN A 222 -22.50 -1.22 -7.04
C ASN A 222 -22.48 -1.93 -8.40
N SER A 223 -21.61 -1.55 -9.30
CA SER A 223 -21.44 -2.23 -10.59
C SER A 223 -20.91 -3.64 -10.43
N ILE A 224 -20.06 -3.87 -9.40
CA ILE A 224 -19.46 -5.17 -9.08
C ILE A 224 -20.42 -5.99 -8.19
N ALA A 225 -20.99 -5.37 -7.16
CA ALA A 225 -21.86 -6.05 -6.22
C ALA A 225 -23.20 -6.51 -6.84
N SER A 226 -23.66 -5.82 -7.89
CA SER A 226 -24.89 -6.13 -8.61
C SER A 226 -24.62 -6.01 -10.11
N PRO A 227 -23.87 -6.94 -10.70
CA PRO A 227 -23.52 -6.89 -12.10
C PRO A 227 -24.77 -6.92 -12.95
N ARG A 228 -24.84 -5.99 -13.87
CA ARG A 228 -25.92 -5.90 -14.87
C ARG A 228 -25.29 -5.66 -16.21
N THR A 229 -25.74 -6.41 -17.20
CA THR A 229 -25.31 -6.20 -18.58
C THR A 229 -25.61 -4.77 -19.02
N LYS A 230 -24.61 -4.08 -19.51
CA LYS A 230 -24.72 -2.73 -20.08
C LYS A 230 -24.93 -2.82 -21.58
N SER A 231 -25.77 -1.95 -22.12
CA SER A 231 -26.02 -1.92 -23.57
C SER A 231 -24.79 -1.52 -24.39
N ASP A 232 -23.85 -0.82 -23.78
CA ASP A 232 -22.58 -0.37 -24.36
C ASP A 232 -21.36 -1.15 -23.83
N SER A 233 -21.58 -2.37 -23.33
CA SER A 233 -20.49 -3.22 -22.83
C SER A 233 -19.49 -3.55 -23.92
N ILE A 234 -18.20 -3.33 -23.64
CA ILE A 234 -17.08 -3.67 -24.52
C ILE A 234 -16.20 -4.78 -23.96
N GLY A 235 -16.48 -5.23 -22.77
CA GLY A 235 -15.73 -6.29 -22.12
C GLY A 235 -16.26 -6.62 -20.73
N VAL A 236 -15.66 -7.65 -20.14
CA VAL A 236 -15.98 -8.11 -18.79
C VAL A 236 -14.71 -8.04 -17.94
N GLY A 237 -14.82 -7.41 -16.79
CA GLY A 237 -13.82 -7.52 -15.73
C GLY A 237 -14.20 -8.64 -14.77
N ASP A 238 -13.23 -9.40 -14.32
CA ASP A 238 -13.42 -10.46 -13.32
C ASP A 238 -12.35 -10.35 -12.24
N TRP A 239 -12.51 -9.38 -11.35
CA TRP A 239 -11.64 -9.18 -10.19
C TRP A 239 -12.46 -8.60 -9.04
N SER A 240 -12.17 -9.05 -7.84
CA SER A 240 -12.80 -8.49 -6.65
C SER A 240 -12.38 -7.04 -6.43
N PHE A 241 -13.18 -6.33 -5.70
CA PHE A 241 -12.84 -5.00 -5.25
C PHE A 241 -11.63 -5.11 -4.30
N ASP A 242 -10.55 -4.44 -4.66
CA ASP A 242 -9.25 -4.52 -3.97
C ASP A 242 -8.79 -3.10 -3.63
N GLU A 243 -9.13 -2.64 -2.44
CA GLU A 243 -8.71 -1.34 -1.95
C GLU A 243 -7.62 -1.48 -0.89
N HIS A 244 -6.49 -0.82 -1.12
CA HIS A 244 -5.39 -0.75 -0.18
C HIS A 244 -5.53 0.44 0.75
N MET A 245 -4.75 0.42 1.85
CA MET A 245 -4.80 1.48 2.84
C MET A 245 -4.50 2.86 2.24
N THR A 246 -5.20 3.86 2.75
CA THR A 246 -5.05 5.27 2.38
C THR A 246 -4.39 6.10 3.47
N GLY A 247 -4.33 5.59 4.70
CA GLY A 247 -3.71 6.29 5.82
C GLY A 247 -3.31 5.40 6.99
N LYS A 248 -2.36 5.87 7.76
CA LYS A 248 -1.97 5.36 9.09
C LYS A 248 -2.10 6.52 10.06
N TYR A 249 -3.08 6.47 10.95
CA TYR A 249 -3.42 7.60 11.82
C TYR A 249 -3.19 7.28 13.28
N ALA A 250 -2.68 8.26 14.03
CA ALA A 250 -2.60 8.20 15.48
C ALA A 250 -3.95 8.55 16.08
N VAL A 251 -4.61 7.58 16.71
CA VAL A 251 -5.92 7.77 17.34
C VAL A 251 -5.85 7.58 18.85
N PRO A 252 -6.63 8.33 19.64
CA PRO A 252 -6.67 8.19 21.08
C PRO A 252 -7.10 6.77 21.50
N VAL A 253 -6.41 6.23 22.49
CA VAL A 253 -6.81 4.98 23.14
C VAL A 253 -7.89 5.25 24.18
N ALA A 254 -9.02 4.58 24.04
CA ALA A 254 -10.16 4.77 24.96
C ALA A 254 -9.77 4.52 26.41
N GLY A 255 -10.08 5.47 27.30
CA GLY A 255 -9.79 5.35 28.73
C GLY A 255 -8.32 5.54 29.13
N GLN A 256 -7.43 5.90 28.20
CA GLN A 256 -5.99 6.11 28.48
C GLN A 256 -5.55 7.49 28.00
N ALA A 257 -5.67 8.48 28.89
CA ALA A 257 -5.31 9.86 28.56
C ALA A 257 -3.86 9.96 28.06
N GLY A 258 -3.65 10.69 26.96
CA GLY A 258 -2.34 10.92 26.37
C GLY A 258 -1.74 9.76 25.58
N LYS A 259 -2.40 8.59 25.53
CA LYS A 259 -1.97 7.48 24.70
C LYS A 259 -2.61 7.52 23.33
N LEU A 260 -1.81 7.30 22.31
CA LEU A 260 -2.23 7.19 20.92
C LEU A 260 -1.82 5.83 20.37
N GLU A 261 -2.71 5.21 19.62
CA GLU A 261 -2.42 3.98 18.88
C GLU A 261 -2.53 4.21 17.37
N VAL A 262 -1.86 3.38 16.58
CA VAL A 262 -1.92 3.42 15.13
C VAL A 262 -3.16 2.72 14.62
N MET A 263 -3.97 3.44 13.87
CA MET A 263 -5.12 2.93 13.13
C MET A 263 -4.84 2.96 11.63
N LEU A 264 -5.21 1.93 10.92
CA LEU A 264 -5.19 1.90 9.45
C LEU A 264 -6.54 2.38 8.91
N GLU A 265 -6.48 3.14 7.82
CA GLU A 265 -7.65 3.56 7.04
C GLU A 265 -7.54 3.01 5.62
N GLY A 266 -8.68 2.61 5.04
CA GLY A 266 -8.74 1.92 3.76
C GLY A 266 -8.54 0.43 3.92
N ASN A 267 -8.14 -0.28 2.87
CA ASN A 267 -7.89 -1.71 2.89
C ASN A 267 -9.19 -2.54 2.95
N PHE A 268 -9.88 -2.60 1.84
CA PHE A 268 -11.24 -3.13 1.76
C PHE A 268 -11.40 -4.17 0.67
N TRP A 269 -11.94 -5.32 1.05
CA TRP A 269 -12.36 -6.40 0.15
C TRP A 269 -13.78 -6.80 0.51
N PRO A 270 -14.79 -6.20 -0.10
CA PRO A 270 -16.16 -6.57 0.18
C PRO A 270 -16.42 -8.00 -0.28
N ALA A 271 -17.10 -8.75 0.56
CA ALA A 271 -17.68 -10.02 0.11
C ALA A 271 -18.71 -9.74 -0.99
N ILE A 272 -18.55 -10.39 -2.13
CA ILE A 272 -19.50 -10.28 -3.23
C ILE A 272 -20.59 -11.32 -3.00
N ALA A 273 -21.82 -10.85 -2.92
CA ALA A 273 -22.97 -11.64 -2.46
C ALA A 273 -23.27 -12.90 -3.31
N ASN A 274 -22.77 -12.98 -4.54
CA ASN A 274 -23.13 -14.05 -5.50
C ASN A 274 -21.95 -14.92 -5.95
N GLY A 275 -20.78 -14.82 -5.29
CA GLY A 275 -19.62 -15.65 -5.63
C GLY A 275 -19.00 -15.37 -7.01
N SER A 276 -19.47 -14.36 -7.70
CA SER A 276 -18.96 -13.92 -9.01
C SER A 276 -18.45 -12.50 -8.89
N ASN A 277 -17.23 -12.28 -9.33
CA ASN A 277 -16.57 -10.97 -9.33
C ASN A 277 -16.68 -10.24 -10.66
N TRP A 278 -17.43 -10.82 -11.62
CA TRP A 278 -17.51 -10.24 -12.94
C TRP A 278 -18.38 -8.97 -12.98
N TYR A 279 -18.02 -8.05 -13.81
CA TYR A 279 -18.77 -6.83 -14.11
C TYR A 279 -18.53 -6.39 -15.55
N ASP A 280 -19.53 -5.75 -16.12
CA ASP A 280 -19.41 -5.16 -17.45
C ASP A 280 -18.53 -3.91 -17.43
N VAL A 281 -17.68 -3.81 -18.42
CA VAL A 281 -16.92 -2.60 -18.72
C VAL A 281 -17.63 -1.87 -19.86
N PRO A 282 -18.40 -0.82 -19.58
CA PRO A 282 -19.10 -0.08 -20.63
C PRO A 282 -18.16 0.85 -21.38
N TYR A 283 -18.40 1.08 -22.66
CA TYR A 283 -17.66 2.02 -23.49
C TYR A 283 -17.67 3.44 -22.90
N SER A 284 -18.77 3.82 -22.31
CA SER A 284 -18.96 5.13 -21.67
C SER A 284 -17.98 5.45 -20.52
N VAL A 285 -17.25 4.46 -19.97
CA VAL A 285 -16.17 4.75 -19.01
C VAL A 285 -14.94 5.38 -19.66
N MET A 286 -14.80 5.25 -20.98
CA MET A 286 -13.68 5.82 -21.74
C MET A 286 -14.03 7.16 -22.41
N THR A 287 -15.29 7.55 -22.39
CA THR A 287 -15.76 8.79 -22.98
C THR A 287 -15.81 9.90 -21.94
N PRO A 288 -15.04 11.00 -22.13
CA PRO A 288 -15.10 12.13 -21.20
C PRO A 288 -16.43 12.87 -21.33
N LYS A 289 -16.98 13.34 -20.22
CA LYS A 289 -18.18 14.20 -20.24
C LYS A 289 -17.97 15.49 -21.02
N ARG A 290 -16.73 15.98 -21.02
CA ARG A 290 -16.30 17.17 -21.76
C ARG A 290 -14.95 16.85 -22.40
N GLY A 291 -14.82 17.02 -23.64
CA GLY A 291 -13.61 16.80 -24.41
C GLY A 291 -12.80 18.07 -24.63
#